data_b8776e1dc477ad6adcdcb6198b38e708
#
_entry.id   b8776e1dc477ad6adcdcb6198b38e708
#
_cell.length_a   1.000
_cell.length_b   1.000
_cell.length_c   1.000
_cell.angle_alpha   90.00
_cell.angle_beta   90.00
_cell.angle_gamma   90.00
#
_symmetry.space_group_name_H-M   'P 1'
#
loop_
_entity.id
_entity.type
_entity.pdbx_description
1 polymer ?
#
loop_
_entity_poly.entity_id
_entity_poly.type
_entity_poly.pdbx_seq_one_letter_code
_entity_poly.pdbx_strand_id
1 'polypeptide(L)'
;MTISIPMLAQDTTAVESFEALQISGQISHNDNGTEDVLVELFEGNKVVDAFETKKNGKFKFSLFSNMIYTIQLSKSGYYTKRISVSTKLPPGNEDFHKFQFDIGMTSIEEANYDPNVSEYPSALISFDEKRREFRYDKDYTKSYFDEIEPEE
;
A
#
# COMPACT_ATOMS: atom_id res chain seq x y z
N MET A 1 43.92 -25.54 20.02
CA MET A 1 43.70 -25.12 18.68
C MET A 1 42.37 -24.51 18.51
N THR A 2 42.35 -23.33 18.04
CA THR A 2 41.14 -22.64 17.92
C THR A 2 40.67 -22.63 16.51
N ILE A 3 39.50 -23.01 16.28
CA ILE A 3 38.97 -22.99 14.95
C ILE A 3 38.15 -21.74 14.87
N SER A 4 38.58 -20.84 14.05
CA SER A 4 37.89 -19.67 13.80
C SER A 4 36.88 -19.94 12.71
N ILE A 5 35.68 -19.97 13.02
CA ILE A 5 34.64 -20.11 12.02
C ILE A 5 34.31 -18.73 11.56
N PRO A 6 34.53 -18.48 10.32
CA PRO A 6 34.24 -17.19 9.82
C PRO A 6 32.75 -17.07 9.76
N MET A 7 32.33 -16.07 10.13
CA MET A 7 31.11 -15.81 10.14
C MET A 7 30.62 -15.43 8.94
N LEU A 8 30.26 -15.91 8.28
CA LEU A 8 29.95 -15.62 7.27
C LEU A 8 29.03 -15.05 6.89
N ALA A 9 28.98 -14.63 6.91
CA ALA A 9 29.13 -14.06 5.95
C ALA A 9 28.12 -14.06 5.13
N GLN A 10 27.45 -14.51 5.46
CA GLN A 10 26.56 -14.54 4.88
C GLN A 10 25.94 -13.43 4.54
N ASP A 11 25.97 -12.51 5.07
CA ASP A 11 25.28 -11.40 4.81
C ASP A 11 25.88 -10.49 3.91
N THR A 12 26.92 -10.84 3.34
CA THR A 12 27.60 -9.96 2.41
C THR A 12 26.78 -9.67 1.17
N THR A 13 25.75 -10.44 0.89
CA THR A 13 24.91 -10.19 -0.24
C THR A 13 23.61 -9.52 0.14
N ALA A 14 23.40 -9.26 1.41
CA ALA A 14 22.19 -8.61 1.84
C ALA A 14 22.19 -7.16 1.35
N VAL A 15 21.15 -6.77 0.66
CA VAL A 15 20.99 -5.38 0.23
C VAL A 15 20.49 -4.60 1.41
N GLU A 16 21.19 -3.55 1.78
CA GLU A 16 20.74 -2.71 2.86
C GLU A 16 19.43 -2.05 2.50
N SER A 17 18.49 -2.08 3.43
CA SER A 17 17.22 -1.45 3.25
C SER A 17 17.37 0.07 3.38
N PHE A 18 16.75 0.80 2.51
CA PHE A 18 16.74 2.26 2.56
C PHE A 18 15.31 2.77 2.31
N GLU A 19 15.04 3.99 2.69
CA GLU A 19 13.74 4.58 2.41
C GLU A 19 13.63 4.79 0.91
N ALA A 20 12.73 4.08 0.27
CA ALA A 20 12.58 4.09 -1.17
C ALA A 20 11.39 4.93 -1.64
N LEU A 21 10.34 5.01 -0.83
CA LEU A 21 9.09 5.63 -1.26
C LEU A 21 8.38 6.32 -0.10
N GLN A 22 8.02 7.57 -0.30
CA GLN A 22 7.04 8.21 0.55
C GLN A 22 5.71 8.17 -0.19
N ILE A 23 4.74 7.46 0.36
CA ILE A 23 3.40 7.40 -0.19
C ILE A 23 2.50 8.27 0.68
N SER A 24 1.70 9.10 0.04
CA SER A 24 0.80 9.99 0.74
C SER A 24 -0.47 10.19 -0.06
N GLY A 25 -1.51 10.68 0.58
CA GLY A 25 -2.75 10.97 -0.10
C GLY A 25 -3.83 11.41 0.85
N GLN A 26 -5.04 11.44 0.33
CA GLN A 26 -6.22 11.80 1.09
C GLN A 26 -7.27 10.71 0.96
N ILE A 27 -7.82 10.31 2.10
CA ILE A 27 -8.94 9.38 2.15
C ILE A 27 -10.20 10.23 2.18
N SER A 28 -11.10 9.99 1.25
CA SER A 28 -12.30 10.79 1.10
C SER A 28 -13.56 9.96 0.97
N HIS A 29 -14.69 10.59 1.24
CA HIS A 29 -16.01 10.05 0.99
C HIS A 29 -16.86 11.22 0.52
N ASN A 30 -17.50 11.08 -0.63
CA ASN A 30 -18.29 12.16 -1.26
C ASN A 30 -17.48 13.45 -1.40
N ASP A 31 -16.24 13.33 -1.89
CA ASP A 31 -15.31 14.44 -2.13
C ASP A 31 -14.87 15.20 -0.87
N ASN A 32 -15.17 14.70 0.30
CA ASN A 32 -14.71 15.32 1.54
C ASN A 32 -13.70 14.40 2.26
N GLY A 33 -12.72 14.99 2.86
CA GLY A 33 -11.77 14.24 3.71
C GLY A 33 -12.52 13.50 4.82
N THR A 34 -12.11 12.28 5.10
CA THR A 34 -12.79 11.41 6.06
C THR A 34 -11.96 11.19 7.31
N GLU A 35 -12.53 11.57 8.47
CA GLU A 35 -11.87 11.34 9.74
C GLU A 35 -12.20 9.96 10.30
N ASP A 36 -11.43 9.56 11.29
CA ASP A 36 -11.62 8.30 12.02
C ASP A 36 -11.55 7.05 11.16
N VAL A 37 -10.78 7.11 10.09
CA VAL A 37 -10.44 5.90 9.32
C VAL A 37 -9.19 5.31 9.96
N LEU A 38 -9.26 4.04 10.33
CA LEU A 38 -8.08 3.32 10.79
C LEU A 38 -7.24 2.96 9.57
N VAL A 39 -6.03 3.50 9.54
CA VAL A 39 -5.07 3.24 8.46
C VAL A 39 -3.97 2.37 9.03
N GLU A 40 -3.84 1.15 8.52
CA GLU A 40 -2.84 0.21 8.99
C GLU A 40 -1.86 -0.11 7.87
N LEU A 41 -0.60 -0.09 8.17
CA LEU A 41 0.45 -0.48 7.24
C LEU A 41 0.94 -1.87 7.62
N PHE A 42 0.82 -2.81 6.69
CA PHE A 42 1.30 -4.17 6.88
C PHE A 42 2.56 -4.40 6.06
N GLU A 43 3.52 -5.10 6.64
CA GLU A 43 4.66 -5.64 5.94
C GLU A 43 4.46 -7.14 6.00
N GLY A 44 4.09 -7.74 4.89
CA GLY A 44 3.58 -9.11 4.89
C GLY A 44 2.31 -9.19 5.72
N ASN A 45 2.30 -10.02 6.75
CA ASN A 45 1.14 -10.17 7.64
C ASN A 45 1.28 -9.38 8.96
N LYS A 46 2.33 -8.58 9.09
CA LYS A 46 2.61 -7.87 10.32
C LYS A 46 2.27 -6.40 10.20
N VAL A 47 1.49 -5.88 11.15
CA VAL A 47 1.22 -4.44 11.23
C VAL A 47 2.49 -3.75 11.74
N VAL A 48 3.02 -2.84 10.95
CA VAL A 48 4.23 -2.09 11.31
C VAL A 48 3.96 -0.63 11.63
N ASP A 49 2.80 -0.12 11.29
CA ASP A 49 2.36 1.23 11.63
C ASP A 49 0.84 1.31 11.56
N ALA A 50 0.25 2.19 12.33
CA ALA A 50 -1.18 2.40 12.34
C ALA A 50 -1.54 3.76 12.92
N PHE A 51 -2.57 4.39 12.38
CA PHE A 51 -3.11 5.63 12.95
C PHE A 51 -4.55 5.83 12.47
N GLU A 52 -5.24 6.77 13.07
CA GLU A 52 -6.58 7.16 12.62
C GLU A 52 -6.49 8.53 11.95
N THR A 53 -7.21 8.69 10.84
CA THR A 53 -7.21 9.95 10.11
C THR A 53 -7.89 11.07 10.90
N LYS A 54 -7.43 12.29 10.66
CA LYS A 54 -8.07 13.51 11.15
C LYS A 54 -9.10 13.98 10.10
N LYS A 55 -9.72 15.12 10.35
CA LYS A 55 -10.80 15.64 9.50
C LYS A 55 -10.46 15.76 8.02
N ASN A 56 -9.21 16.07 7.71
CA ASN A 56 -8.80 16.20 6.31
C ASN A 56 -8.58 14.87 5.60
N GLY A 57 -8.60 13.74 6.34
CA GLY A 57 -8.40 12.42 5.76
C GLY A 57 -7.00 12.13 5.26
N LYS A 58 -6.01 12.95 5.56
CA LYS A 58 -4.66 12.77 5.01
C LYS A 58 -3.90 11.63 5.67
N PHE A 59 -3.10 10.96 4.87
CA PHE A 59 -2.19 9.91 5.35
C PHE A 59 -0.83 10.04 4.68
N LYS A 60 0.19 9.48 5.32
CA LYS A 60 1.54 9.46 4.79
C LYS A 60 2.33 8.33 5.45
N PHE A 61 3.07 7.59 4.62
CA PHE A 61 3.99 6.55 5.10
C PHE A 61 5.32 6.65 4.37
N SER A 62 6.40 6.32 5.09
CA SER A 62 7.71 6.13 4.48
C SER A 62 7.98 4.63 4.39
N LEU A 63 8.19 4.13 3.19
CA LEU A 63 8.35 2.72 2.91
C LEU A 63 9.79 2.39 2.51
N PHE A 64 10.29 1.28 3.05
CA PHE A 64 11.64 0.83 2.76
C PHE A 64 11.69 -0.01 1.50
N SER A 65 12.88 -0.11 0.91
CA SER A 65 13.08 -0.83 -0.34
C SER A 65 12.90 -2.34 -0.23
N ASN A 66 12.60 -2.95 -1.34
CA ASN A 66 12.52 -4.41 -1.50
C ASN A 66 11.53 -5.12 -0.58
N MET A 67 10.38 -4.51 -0.37
CA MET A 67 9.32 -5.03 0.49
C MET A 67 7.99 -5.06 -0.23
N ILE A 68 7.07 -5.88 0.27
CA ILE A 68 5.67 -5.84 -0.14
C ILE A 68 4.88 -5.34 1.05
N TYR A 69 4.25 -4.19 0.88
CA TYR A 69 3.41 -3.58 1.90
C TYR A 69 1.95 -3.65 1.51
N THR A 70 1.08 -3.66 2.50
CA THR A 70 -0.37 -3.46 2.29
C THR A 70 -0.82 -2.31 3.17
N ILE A 71 -1.52 -1.36 2.58
CA ILE A 71 -2.17 -0.29 3.33
C ILE A 71 -3.64 -0.67 3.44
N GLN A 72 -4.14 -0.83 4.65
CA GLN A 72 -5.53 -1.21 4.88
C GLN A 72 -6.28 -0.07 5.53
N LEU A 73 -7.43 0.25 4.98
CA LEU A 73 -8.30 1.33 5.43
C LEU A 73 -9.60 0.74 5.92
N SER A 74 -9.95 1.01 7.17
CA SER A 74 -11.20 0.51 7.73
C SER A 74 -11.92 1.57 8.54
N LYS A 75 -13.23 1.57 8.43
CA LYS A 75 -14.12 2.43 9.21
C LYS A 75 -15.47 1.75 9.30
N SER A 76 -16.10 1.81 10.48
CA SER A 76 -17.42 1.22 10.69
C SER A 76 -18.42 1.80 9.69
N GLY A 77 -19.18 0.95 9.03
CA GLY A 77 -20.16 1.37 8.01
C GLY A 77 -19.61 1.51 6.61
N TYR A 78 -18.31 1.22 6.42
CA TYR A 78 -17.67 1.32 5.11
C TYR A 78 -16.99 0.01 4.73
N TYR A 79 -16.89 -0.23 3.44
CA TYR A 79 -16.11 -1.37 2.95
C TYR A 79 -14.63 -1.12 3.24
N THR A 80 -13.95 -2.13 3.79
CA THR A 80 -12.51 -2.08 4.01
C THR A 80 -11.79 -2.10 2.67
N LYS A 81 -10.82 -1.23 2.49
CA LYS A 81 -10.00 -1.20 1.29
C LYS A 81 -8.55 -1.55 1.59
N ARG A 82 -7.92 -2.23 0.66
CA ARG A 82 -6.50 -2.58 0.73
C ARG A 82 -5.79 -2.10 -0.53
N ILE A 83 -4.58 -1.60 -0.35
CA ILE A 83 -3.73 -1.19 -1.45
C ILE A 83 -2.42 -1.93 -1.27
N SER A 84 -2.00 -2.67 -2.28
CA SER A 84 -0.73 -3.38 -2.26
C SER A 84 0.35 -2.51 -2.87
N VAL A 85 1.48 -2.36 -2.19
CA VAL A 85 2.60 -1.56 -2.65
C VAL A 85 3.86 -2.41 -2.67
N SER A 86 4.45 -2.60 -3.84
CA SER A 86 5.75 -3.27 -3.95
C SER A 86 6.83 -2.20 -4.09
N THR A 87 7.81 -2.23 -3.20
CA THR A 87 8.94 -1.31 -3.27
C THR A 87 10.17 -1.97 -3.87
N LYS A 88 9.98 -3.05 -4.65
CA LYS A 88 11.09 -3.66 -5.37
C LYS A 88 11.59 -2.69 -6.43
N LEU A 89 12.89 -2.48 -6.45
CA LEU A 89 13.52 -1.60 -7.40
C LEU A 89 14.53 -2.37 -8.25
N PRO A 90 14.75 -1.97 -9.50
CA PRO A 90 15.77 -2.61 -10.31
C PRO A 90 17.16 -2.32 -9.76
N PRO A 91 18.16 -3.17 -10.05
CA PRO A 91 19.51 -2.95 -9.58
C PRO A 91 20.03 -1.57 -9.98
N GLY A 92 20.72 -0.92 -9.06
CA GLY A 92 21.28 0.41 -9.31
C GLY A 92 20.33 1.58 -9.06
N ASN A 93 19.07 1.29 -8.72
CA ASN A 93 18.13 2.35 -8.39
C ASN A 93 18.04 2.46 -6.87
N GLU A 94 18.64 3.49 -6.31
CA GLU A 94 18.64 3.75 -4.88
C GLU A 94 18.00 5.11 -4.57
N ASP A 95 17.32 5.69 -5.53
CA ASP A 95 16.71 7.01 -5.36
C ASP A 95 15.49 6.95 -4.45
N PHE A 96 15.23 8.05 -3.78
CA PHE A 96 14.02 8.21 -2.98
C PHE A 96 12.91 8.76 -3.88
N HIS A 97 11.76 8.11 -3.84
CA HIS A 97 10.62 8.47 -4.66
C HIS A 97 9.44 8.94 -3.80
N LYS A 98 8.57 9.73 -4.39
CA LYS A 98 7.31 10.15 -3.77
C LYS A 98 6.16 9.78 -4.68
N PHE A 99 5.08 9.30 -4.09
CA PHE A 99 3.87 8.96 -4.83
C PHE A 99 2.65 9.43 -4.05
N GLN A 100 1.78 10.17 -4.73
CA GLN A 100 0.54 10.63 -4.13
C GLN A 100 -0.62 9.83 -4.70
N PHE A 101 -1.49 9.35 -3.83
CA PHE A 101 -2.58 8.48 -4.22
C PHE A 101 -3.79 8.75 -3.34
N ASP A 102 -4.82 9.31 -3.91
CA ASP A 102 -6.06 9.61 -3.19
C ASP A 102 -7.02 8.42 -3.26
N ILE A 103 -7.73 8.14 -2.19
CA ILE A 103 -8.55 6.95 -2.07
C ILE A 103 -9.95 7.33 -1.62
N GLY A 104 -10.95 6.90 -2.37
CA GLY A 104 -12.34 7.06 -1.97
C GLY A 104 -12.84 5.87 -1.16
N MET A 105 -13.52 6.13 -0.04
CA MET A 105 -14.20 5.11 0.75
C MET A 105 -15.64 4.95 0.27
N THR A 106 -16.17 3.75 0.34
CA THR A 106 -17.53 3.45 -0.08
C THR A 106 -18.35 2.94 1.11
N SER A 107 -19.46 3.59 1.39
CA SER A 107 -20.35 3.20 2.45
C SER A 107 -21.09 1.91 2.09
N ILE A 108 -21.29 1.04 3.06
CA ILE A 108 -22.04 -0.20 2.88
C ILE A 108 -23.49 0.10 2.49
N GLU A 109 -24.04 1.23 2.94
CA GLU A 109 -25.42 1.61 2.61
C GLU A 109 -25.54 2.12 1.18
N GLU A 110 -24.50 2.68 0.60
CA GLU A 110 -24.56 3.27 -0.75
C GLU A 110 -24.35 2.27 -1.87
N ALA A 111 -23.68 1.18 -1.60
CA ALA A 111 -23.33 0.20 -2.62
C ALA A 111 -23.47 -1.21 -2.07
N ASN A 112 -23.86 -2.12 -2.95
CA ASN A 112 -24.01 -3.52 -2.59
C ASN A 112 -22.92 -4.32 -3.29
N TYR A 113 -21.71 -4.27 -2.73
CA TYR A 113 -20.59 -5.01 -3.29
C TYR A 113 -20.57 -6.46 -2.79
N ASP A 114 -19.83 -7.30 -3.49
CA ASP A 114 -19.59 -8.66 -3.06
C ASP A 114 -18.91 -8.62 -1.68
N PRO A 115 -19.40 -9.42 -0.70
CA PRO A 115 -18.78 -9.44 0.64
C PRO A 115 -17.29 -9.74 0.65
N ASN A 116 -16.78 -10.41 -0.38
CA ASN A 116 -15.37 -10.76 -0.44
C ASN A 116 -14.50 -9.62 -1.02
N VAL A 117 -15.12 -8.51 -1.41
CA VAL A 117 -14.39 -7.41 -2.02
C VAL A 117 -13.24 -6.90 -1.14
N SER A 118 -13.42 -6.95 0.16
CA SER A 118 -12.41 -6.47 1.09
C SER A 118 -11.19 -7.39 1.24
N GLU A 119 -11.24 -8.59 0.69
CA GLU A 119 -10.12 -9.53 0.78
C GLU A 119 -9.03 -9.25 -0.24
N TYR A 120 -9.36 -8.53 -1.30
CA TYR A 120 -8.41 -8.26 -2.38
C TYR A 120 -8.01 -6.79 -2.38
N PRO A 121 -6.78 -6.47 -2.79
CA PRO A 121 -6.42 -5.07 -2.92
C PRO A 121 -7.20 -4.41 -4.03
N SER A 122 -7.58 -3.15 -3.82
CA SER A 122 -8.28 -2.37 -4.83
C SER A 122 -7.31 -1.71 -5.81
N ALA A 123 -6.05 -1.65 -5.45
CA ALA A 123 -5.00 -1.10 -6.30
C ALA A 123 -3.67 -1.77 -6.02
N LEU A 124 -2.85 -1.86 -7.05
CA LEU A 124 -1.48 -2.35 -6.97
C LEU A 124 -0.56 -1.22 -7.39
N ILE A 125 0.40 -0.88 -6.52
CA ILE A 125 1.39 0.17 -6.79
C ILE A 125 2.76 -0.48 -6.87
N SER A 126 3.52 -0.17 -7.91
CA SER A 126 4.86 -0.70 -8.09
C SER A 126 5.70 0.27 -8.94
N PHE A 127 7.00 0.01 -8.99
CA PHE A 127 7.92 0.84 -9.76
C PHE A 127 7.85 0.45 -11.25
N ASP A 128 7.62 1.45 -12.09
CA ASP A 128 7.60 1.28 -13.54
C ASP A 128 9.02 1.57 -14.05
N GLU A 129 9.71 0.55 -14.50
CA GLU A 129 11.09 0.67 -14.98
C GLU A 129 11.24 1.55 -16.22
N LYS A 130 10.25 1.57 -17.07
CA LYS A 130 10.31 2.38 -18.30
C LYS A 130 10.18 3.86 -17.99
N ARG A 131 9.28 4.19 -17.07
CA ARG A 131 9.05 5.58 -16.69
C ARG A 131 9.88 6.03 -15.49
N ARG A 132 10.51 5.06 -14.80
CA ARG A 132 11.37 5.29 -13.64
C ARG A 132 10.61 6.00 -12.51
N GLU A 133 9.39 5.58 -12.28
CA GLU A 133 8.55 6.13 -11.23
C GLU A 133 7.57 5.10 -10.70
N PHE A 134 7.05 5.31 -9.50
CA PHE A 134 6.00 4.46 -8.96
C PHE A 134 4.67 4.82 -9.60
N ARG A 135 3.87 3.81 -9.91
CA ARG A 135 2.57 3.96 -10.54
C ARG A 135 1.61 2.88 -10.05
N TYR A 136 0.31 3.15 -10.11
CA TYR A 136 -0.66 2.10 -9.90
C TYR A 136 -1.04 1.44 -11.22
N ASP A 137 -1.40 0.16 -11.13
CA ASP A 137 -1.82 -0.61 -12.28
C ASP A 137 -3.28 -0.29 -12.61
N LYS A 138 -3.50 0.46 -13.67
CA LYS A 138 -4.83 0.91 -14.07
C LYS A 138 -5.72 -0.24 -14.52
N ASP A 139 -5.16 -1.22 -15.18
CA ASP A 139 -5.93 -2.37 -15.67
C ASP A 139 -6.42 -3.23 -14.52
N TYR A 140 -5.57 -3.45 -13.53
CA TYR A 140 -5.96 -4.16 -12.33
C TYR A 140 -7.09 -3.44 -11.59
N THR A 141 -6.95 -2.13 -11.39
CA THR A 141 -7.96 -1.34 -10.67
C THR A 141 -9.30 -1.37 -11.41
N LYS A 142 -9.27 -1.26 -12.74
CA LYS A 142 -10.48 -1.35 -13.53
C LYS A 142 -11.14 -2.72 -13.39
N SER A 143 -10.39 -3.79 -13.48
CA SER A 143 -10.91 -5.15 -13.34
C SER A 143 -11.49 -5.37 -11.94
N TYR A 144 -10.85 -4.84 -10.92
CA TYR A 144 -11.35 -4.93 -9.55
C TYR A 144 -12.73 -4.29 -9.42
N PHE A 145 -12.91 -3.08 -9.92
CA PHE A 145 -14.19 -2.39 -9.83
C PHE A 145 -15.25 -3.05 -10.70
N ASP A 146 -14.91 -3.59 -11.86
CA ASP A 146 -15.85 -4.31 -12.70
C ASP A 146 -16.36 -5.59 -12.02
N GLU A 147 -15.53 -6.27 -11.24
CA GLU A 147 -15.90 -7.49 -10.53
C GLU A 147 -16.74 -7.26 -9.30
N ILE A 148 -16.55 -6.15 -8.60
CA ILE A 148 -17.28 -5.90 -7.35
C ILE A 148 -18.64 -5.25 -7.57
N GLU A 149 -18.86 -4.62 -8.72
CA GLU A 149 -20.16 -4.03 -9.00
C GLU A 149 -21.17 -5.12 -9.33
N PRO A 150 -22.36 -5.09 -8.72
CA PRO A 150 -23.34 -6.11 -9.00
C PRO A 150 -23.81 -5.99 -10.44
N GLU A 151 -24.00 -7.12 -11.10
CA GLU A 151 -24.60 -7.12 -12.43
C GLU A 151 -26.05 -6.73 -12.29
N GLU A 152 -26.48 -5.82 -13.13
CA GLU A 152 -27.88 -5.44 -13.18
C GLU A 152 -28.72 -6.46 -13.93
#